data_01d0c65dd469a0ddde85564ff7cdecd5
#
_entry.id   01d0c65dd469a0ddde85564ff7cdecd5
#
_cell.length_a   1.000
_cell.length_b   1.000
_cell.length_c   1.000
_cell.angle_alpha   90.00
_cell.angle_beta   90.00
_cell.angle_gamma   90.00
#
_symmetry.space_group_name_H-M   'P 1'
#
loop_
_entity.id
_entity.type
_entity.pdbx_description
1 polymer ?
#
loop_
_entity_poly.entity_id
_entity_poly.type
_entity_poly.pdbx_seq_one_letter_code
_entity_poly.pdbx_strand_id
1 'polypeptide(L)' 'MNSDGIRTFLMLSKLKNFTRTAERMYVAQSTVTNRIAELENETGRKLFARRQGGVELTEEGQLFLSYAQR' A
#
# COMPACT_ATOMS: atom_id res chain seq x y z
N MET A 1 -2.61 13.54 -1.10
CA MET A 1 -2.21 12.34 -0.32
C MET A 1 -2.86 12.45 1.05
N ASN A 2 -3.75 11.55 1.37
CA ASN A 2 -4.48 11.65 2.63
C ASN A 2 -3.99 10.59 3.63
N SER A 3 -4.41 10.76 4.89
CA SER A 3 -3.96 9.87 5.96
C SER A 3 -4.44 8.42 5.77
N ASP A 4 -5.61 8.22 5.16
CA ASP A 4 -6.11 6.88 4.90
C ASP A 4 -5.24 6.15 3.89
N GLY A 5 -4.78 6.84 2.86
CA GLY A 5 -3.86 6.26 1.88
C GLY A 5 -2.54 5.87 2.51
N ILE A 6 -1.99 6.75 3.34
CA ILE A 6 -0.73 6.49 4.03
C ILE A 6 -0.87 5.30 4.99
N ARG A 7 -1.94 5.25 5.78
CA ARG A 7 -2.17 4.14 6.72
C ARG A 7 -2.33 2.82 5.98
N THR A 8 -3.06 2.85 4.85
CA THR A 8 -3.25 1.67 4.03
C THR A 8 -1.92 1.19 3.45
N PHE A 9 -1.10 2.12 2.97
CA PHE A 9 0.23 1.80 2.46
C PHE A 9 1.09 1.14 3.55
N LEU A 10 1.11 1.71 4.75
CA LEU A 10 1.91 1.17 5.85
C LEU A 10 1.44 -0.25 6.22
N MET A 11 0.14 -0.46 6.29
CA MET A 11 -0.40 -1.78 6.63
C MET A 11 -0.09 -2.80 5.54
N LEU A 12 -0.26 -2.42 4.27
CA LEU A 12 0.02 -3.33 3.17
C LEU A 12 1.50 -3.67 3.08
N SER A 13 2.36 -2.70 3.35
CA SER A 13 3.81 -2.94 3.34
C SER A 13 4.22 -3.95 4.42
N LYS A 14 3.48 -3.97 5.52
CA LYS A 14 3.72 -4.88 6.63
C LYS A 14 3.18 -6.27 6.36
N LEU A 15 1.93 -6.36 5.91
CA LEU A 15 1.24 -7.64 5.73
C LEU A 15 1.51 -8.28 4.38
N LYS A 16 1.82 -7.48 3.36
CA LYS A 16 2.13 -7.94 1.99
C LYS A 16 1.03 -8.77 1.38
N ASN A 17 -0.23 -8.43 1.72
CA ASN A 17 -1.41 -9.19 1.31
C ASN A 17 -2.61 -8.25 1.33
N PHE A 18 -3.24 -8.07 0.16
CA PHE A 18 -4.38 -7.16 0.03
C PHE A 18 -5.58 -7.59 0.88
N THR A 19 -5.89 -8.87 0.85
CA THR A 19 -7.04 -9.40 1.60
C THR A 19 -6.86 -9.20 3.11
N ARG A 20 -5.68 -9.55 3.62
CA ARG A 20 -5.40 -9.41 5.04
C ARG A 20 -5.36 -7.95 5.47
N THR A 21 -4.87 -7.09 4.59
CA THR A 21 -4.86 -5.65 4.87
C THR A 21 -6.29 -5.14 5.01
N ALA A 22 -7.16 -5.53 4.07
CA ALA A 22 -8.55 -5.12 4.11
C ALA A 22 -9.23 -5.62 5.39
N GLU A 23 -9.00 -6.87 5.75
CA GLU A 23 -9.56 -7.45 6.98
C GLU A 23 -9.09 -6.68 8.22
N ARG A 24 -7.79 -6.43 8.28
CA ARG A 24 -7.21 -5.74 9.43
C ARG A 24 -7.72 -4.31 9.57
N MET A 25 -8.00 -3.66 8.46
CA MET A 25 -8.48 -2.28 8.45
C MET A 25 -9.99 -2.16 8.44
N TYR A 26 -10.71 -3.28 8.40
CA TYR A 26 -12.18 -3.32 8.39
C TYR A 26 -12.77 -2.58 7.20
N VAL A 27 -12.16 -2.78 6.04
CA VAL A 27 -12.65 -2.20 4.77
C VAL A 27 -12.70 -3.28 3.71
N ALA A 28 -13.37 -2.99 2.60
CA ALA A 28 -13.41 -3.89 1.45
C ALA A 28 -12.03 -3.93 0.79
N GLN A 29 -11.70 -5.06 0.15
CA GLN A 29 -10.44 -5.19 -0.57
C GLN A 29 -10.33 -4.14 -1.68
N SER A 30 -11.45 -3.84 -2.36
CA SER A 30 -11.45 -2.79 -3.39
C SER A 30 -11.06 -1.43 -2.83
N THR A 31 -11.40 -1.15 -1.57
CA THR A 31 -11.01 0.09 -0.92
C THR A 31 -9.48 0.15 -0.76
N VAL A 32 -8.88 -0.95 -0.35
CA VAL A 32 -7.41 -1.01 -0.24
C VAL A 32 -6.78 -0.78 -1.60
N THR A 33 -7.27 -1.51 -2.62
CA THR A 33 -6.77 -1.39 -3.99
C THR A 33 -6.85 0.06 -4.49
N ASN A 34 -8.00 0.69 -4.28
CA ASN A 34 -8.23 2.06 -4.74
C ASN A 34 -7.33 3.07 -4.02
N ARG A 35 -7.16 2.90 -2.72
CA ARG A 35 -6.30 3.79 -1.94
C ARG A 35 -4.84 3.70 -2.38
N ILE A 36 -4.36 2.49 -2.67
CA ILE A 36 -3.00 2.30 -3.15
C ILE A 36 -2.84 2.87 -4.56
N ALA A 37 -3.82 2.63 -5.45
CA ALA A 37 -3.78 3.16 -6.80
C ALA A 37 -3.73 4.69 -6.78
N GLU A 38 -4.54 5.31 -5.92
CA GLU A 38 -4.56 6.77 -5.79
C GLU A 38 -3.20 7.29 -5.31
N LEU A 39 -2.61 6.62 -4.33
CA LEU A 39 -1.31 7.00 -3.81
C LEU A 39 -0.23 6.88 -4.89
N GLU A 40 -0.27 5.79 -5.65
CA GLU A 40 0.68 5.60 -6.75
C GLU A 40 0.50 6.67 -7.83
N ASN A 41 -0.74 7.05 -8.11
CA ASN A 41 -1.01 8.12 -9.06
C ASN A 41 -0.45 9.47 -8.56
N GLU A 42 -0.63 9.75 -7.30
CA GLU A 42 -0.16 11.01 -6.71
C GLU A 42 1.37 11.10 -6.69
N THR A 43 2.03 9.99 -6.43
CA THR A 43 3.50 9.96 -6.40
C THR A 43 4.10 9.79 -7.79
N GLY A 44 3.31 9.31 -8.75
CA GLY A 44 3.79 8.99 -10.09
C GLY A 44 4.69 7.76 -10.10
N ARG A 45 4.63 6.92 -9.09
CA ARG A 45 5.50 5.76 -8.94
C ARG A 45 4.69 4.53 -8.59
N LYS A 46 5.15 3.37 -9.03
CA LYS A 46 4.65 2.10 -8.55
C LYS A 46 5.33 1.78 -7.23
N LEU A 47 4.53 1.63 -6.18
CA LEU A 47 5.05 1.39 -4.84
C LEU A 47 5.02 -0.09 -4.48
N PHE A 48 4.17 -0.87 -5.15
CA PHE A 48 4.06 -2.30 -4.93
C PHE A 48 4.13 -3.06 -6.25
N ALA A 49 4.73 -4.24 -6.19
CA ALA A 49 4.77 -5.17 -7.32
C ALA A 49 4.11 -6.47 -6.89
N ARG A 50 3.33 -7.07 -7.78
CA ARG A 50 2.72 -8.35 -7.48
C ARG A 50 3.75 -9.45 -7.54
N ARG A 51 3.70 -10.33 -6.56
CA ARG A 51 4.55 -11.50 -6.48
C ARG A 51 3.70 -12.72 -6.21
N GLN A 52 4.25 -13.90 -6.47
CA GLN A 52 3.58 -15.14 -6.16
C GLN A 52 3.31 -15.16 -4.64
N GLY A 53 2.04 -15.31 -4.28
CA GLY A 53 1.64 -15.36 -2.88
C GLY A 53 1.39 -14.00 -2.24
N GLY A 54 1.44 -12.90 -3.00
CA GLY A 54 1.13 -11.58 -2.43
C GLY A 54 1.74 -10.43 -3.19
N VAL A 55 2.18 -9.42 -2.46
CA VAL A 55 2.80 -8.24 -3.04
C VAL A 55 4.06 -7.90 -2.26
N GLU A 56 4.95 -7.17 -2.90
CA GLU A 56 6.17 -6.67 -2.28
C GLU A 56 6.36 -5.21 -2.66
N LEU A 57 7.11 -4.49 -1.83
CA LEU A 57 7.47 -3.13 -2.14
C LEU A 57 8.45 -3.10 -3.32
N THR A 58 8.24 -2.14 -4.22
CA THR A 58 9.25 -1.82 -5.21
C THR A 58 10.37 -1.04 -4.51
N GLU A 59 11.43 -0.72 -5.25
CA GLU A 59 12.49 0.14 -4.75
C GLU A 59 11.92 1.51 -4.34
N GLU A 60 11.06 2.06 -5.18
CA GLU A 60 10.39 3.33 -4.89
C GLU A 60 9.47 3.19 -3.68
N GLY A 61 8.82 2.04 -3.53
CA GLY A 61 7.98 1.76 -2.36
C GLY A 61 8.79 1.74 -1.07
N GLN A 62 9.99 1.20 -1.11
CA GLN A 62 10.87 1.19 0.06
C GLN A 62 11.31 2.59 0.45
N LEU A 63 11.63 3.42 -0.53
CA LEU A 63 11.96 4.82 -0.26
C LEU A 63 10.76 5.55 0.34
N PHE A 64 9.59 5.33 -0.22
CA PHE A 64 8.37 5.96 0.29
C PHE A 64 8.07 5.49 1.72
N LEU A 65 8.29 4.22 2.00
CA LEU A 65 8.07 3.66 3.34
C LEU A 65 8.94 4.39 4.37
N SER A 66 10.20 4.58 4.05
CA SER A 66 11.14 5.30 4.91
C SER A 66 10.64 6.72 5.20
N TYR A 67 10.12 7.38 4.18
CA TYR A 67 9.56 8.72 4.29
C TYR A 67 8.28 8.72 5.13
N ALA A 68 7.39 7.77 4.88
CA ALA A 68 6.09 7.72 5.52
C ALA A 68 6.17 7.37 7.01
N GLN A 69 7.26 6.74 7.44
CA GLN A 69 7.45 6.33 8.83
C GLN A 69 8.05 7.42 9.72
N ARG A 70 8.37 8.54 9.14
CA ARG A 70 8.96 9.64 9.92
C ARG A 70 7.95 10.30 10.84
#